data_9762c7ca602bbebfe737a5d6c11e6443
#
_entry.id   9762c7ca602bbebfe737a5d6c11e6443
#
_cell.length_a   1.000
_cell.length_b   1.000
_cell.length_c   1.000
_cell.angle_alpha   90.00
_cell.angle_beta   90.00
_cell.angle_gamma   90.00
#
_symmetry.space_group_name_H-M   'P 1'
#
loop_
_entity.id
_entity.type
_entity.pdbx_description
1 polymer ?
#
loop_
_entity_poly.entity_id
_entity_poly.type
_entity_poly.pdbx_seq_one_letter_code
_entity_poly.pdbx_strand_id
1 'polypeptide(L)'
;MVRVTKQHTDQAHASVRASVRDQVLWLATAIVNHANNVRPNTDGTKVGGHQSSSASSVAILTALFLEVLKSEDRIAIKPHASPVFHAIQYLLGRHDRQRLETLRALGGVQSYPSRTKDTDDGDFST
;
A
#
# COMPACT_ATOMS: atom_id res chain seq x y z
N MET A 1 -28.31 -20.00 -20.09
CA MET A 1 -28.23 -18.54 -19.96
C MET A 1 -27.46 -18.07 -18.72
N VAL A 2 -27.64 -18.70 -17.57
CA VAL A 2 -26.97 -18.32 -16.28
C VAL A 2 -25.43 -18.51 -16.28
N ARG A 3 -24.89 -19.51 -16.99
CA ARG A 3 -23.43 -19.79 -17.04
C ARG A 3 -22.61 -18.73 -17.77
N VAL A 4 -23.12 -18.15 -18.83
CA VAL A 4 -22.40 -17.14 -19.64
C VAL A 4 -22.27 -15.83 -18.87
N THR A 5 -23.31 -15.42 -18.17
CA THR A 5 -23.32 -14.17 -17.36
C THR A 5 -22.31 -14.24 -16.21
N LYS A 6 -22.19 -15.39 -15.54
CA LYS A 6 -21.26 -15.59 -14.43
C LYS A 6 -19.79 -15.53 -14.92
N GLN A 7 -19.46 -16.17 -16.04
CA GLN A 7 -18.12 -16.13 -16.62
C GLN A 7 -17.69 -14.71 -17.02
N HIS A 8 -18.58 -13.91 -17.61
CA HIS A 8 -18.27 -12.52 -17.96
C HIS A 8 -18.05 -11.65 -16.72
N THR A 9 -18.84 -11.86 -15.67
CA THR A 9 -18.67 -11.13 -14.40
C THR A 9 -17.35 -11.50 -13.73
N ASP A 10 -17.02 -12.79 -13.67
CA ASP A 10 -15.76 -13.27 -13.08
C ASP A 10 -14.54 -12.77 -13.84
N GLN A 11 -14.61 -12.69 -15.16
CA GLN A 11 -13.54 -12.17 -16.00
C GLN A 11 -13.36 -10.64 -15.85
N ALA A 12 -14.46 -9.90 -15.73
CA ALA A 12 -14.42 -8.46 -15.46
C ALA A 12 -13.81 -8.18 -14.08
N HIS A 13 -14.21 -8.93 -13.06
CA HIS A 13 -13.61 -8.81 -11.72
C HIS A 13 -12.12 -9.16 -11.71
N ALA A 14 -11.70 -10.19 -12.44
CA ALA A 14 -10.28 -10.55 -12.56
C ALA A 14 -9.46 -9.44 -13.22
N SER A 15 -10.00 -8.80 -14.26
CA SER A 15 -9.35 -7.66 -14.93
C SER A 15 -9.21 -6.45 -14.00
N VAL A 16 -10.26 -6.10 -13.25
CA VAL A 16 -10.22 -5.01 -12.28
C VAL A 16 -9.19 -5.28 -11.18
N ARG A 17 -9.16 -6.51 -10.64
CA ARG A 17 -8.17 -6.91 -9.63
C ARG A 17 -6.74 -6.79 -10.15
N ALA A 18 -6.48 -7.21 -11.38
CA ALA A 18 -5.16 -7.07 -11.99
C ALA A 18 -4.76 -5.61 -12.13
N SER A 19 -5.66 -4.75 -12.59
CA SER A 19 -5.42 -3.31 -12.72
C SER A 19 -5.12 -2.64 -11.38
N VAL A 20 -5.89 -2.96 -10.33
CA VAL A 20 -5.64 -2.41 -8.99
C VAL A 20 -4.30 -2.88 -8.45
N ARG A 21 -3.96 -4.16 -8.61
CA ARG A 21 -2.66 -4.71 -8.21
C ARG A 21 -1.50 -3.97 -8.89
N ASP A 22 -1.62 -3.70 -10.17
CA ASP A 22 -0.59 -3.00 -10.94
C ASP A 22 -0.45 -1.54 -10.48
N GLN A 23 -1.55 -0.88 -10.14
CA GLN A 23 -1.54 0.46 -9.53
C GLN A 23 -0.88 0.46 -8.15
N VAL A 24 -1.18 -0.52 -7.31
CA VAL A 24 -0.54 -0.67 -5.99
C VAL A 24 0.96 -0.87 -6.14
N LEU A 25 1.40 -1.72 -7.06
CA LEU A 25 2.82 -1.94 -7.36
C LEU A 25 3.52 -0.65 -7.79
N TRP A 26 2.90 0.08 -8.71
CA TRP A 26 3.44 1.34 -9.19
C TRP A 26 3.55 2.38 -8.07
N LEU A 27 2.49 2.56 -7.29
CA LEU A 27 2.46 3.51 -6.19
C LEU A 27 3.48 3.16 -5.10
N ALA A 28 3.58 1.89 -4.70
CA ALA A 28 4.55 1.45 -3.71
C ALA A 28 5.99 1.71 -4.16
N THR A 29 6.28 1.50 -5.44
CA THR A 29 7.59 1.81 -6.03
C THR A 29 7.83 3.32 -6.06
N ALA A 30 6.83 4.11 -6.47
CA ALA A 30 6.90 5.57 -6.54
C ALA A 30 7.12 6.20 -5.16
N ILE A 31 6.46 5.71 -4.12
CA ILE A 31 6.63 6.18 -2.73
C ILE A 31 8.10 6.07 -2.29
N VAL A 32 8.71 4.90 -2.49
CA VAL A 32 10.13 4.67 -2.14
C VAL A 32 11.05 5.53 -3.00
N ASN A 33 10.79 5.59 -4.30
CA ASN A 33 11.59 6.41 -5.22
C ASN A 33 11.52 7.90 -4.85
N HIS A 34 10.32 8.41 -4.57
CA HIS A 34 10.14 9.79 -4.17
C HIS A 34 10.94 10.12 -2.90
N ALA A 35 10.85 9.29 -1.88
CA ALA A 35 11.54 9.49 -0.61
C ALA A 35 13.08 9.53 -0.75
N ASN A 36 13.63 8.77 -1.71
CA ASN A 36 15.09 8.64 -1.85
C ASN A 36 15.71 9.53 -2.94
N ASN A 37 14.95 9.89 -3.97
CA ASN A 37 15.51 10.52 -5.17
C ASN A 37 14.82 11.83 -5.57
N VAL A 38 13.61 12.10 -5.10
CA VAL A 38 12.83 13.28 -5.51
C VAL A 38 12.72 14.28 -4.37
N ARG A 39 12.39 13.82 -3.16
CA ARG A 39 12.28 14.68 -1.99
C ARG A 39 13.64 15.30 -1.66
N PRO A 40 13.71 16.64 -1.41
CA PRO A 40 14.96 17.28 -0.99
C PRO A 40 15.59 16.59 0.21
N ASN A 41 16.87 16.31 0.10
CA ASN A 41 17.66 15.66 1.14
C ASN A 41 18.92 16.50 1.39
N THR A 42 19.02 17.09 2.58
CA THR A 42 20.08 18.04 2.94
C THR A 42 21.35 17.36 3.47
N ASP A 43 21.25 16.12 3.92
CA ASP A 43 22.37 15.37 4.52
C ASP A 43 22.95 14.25 3.63
N GLY A 44 22.36 14.05 2.45
CA GLY A 44 22.80 13.03 1.50
C GLY A 44 22.44 11.58 1.89
N THR A 45 21.80 11.37 3.04
CA THR A 45 21.39 10.04 3.50
C THR A 45 20.13 9.57 2.78
N LYS A 46 20.15 8.35 2.27
CA LYS A 46 18.94 7.75 1.72
C LYS A 46 17.98 7.32 2.83
N VAL A 47 16.70 7.61 2.62
CA VAL A 47 15.63 7.19 3.53
C VAL A 47 15.51 5.66 3.59
N GLY A 48 15.96 4.98 2.53
CA GLY A 48 15.86 3.52 2.42
C GLY A 48 14.50 3.08 1.91
N GLY A 49 14.23 1.79 2.06
CA GLY A 49 13.05 1.10 1.55
C GLY A 49 13.46 -0.07 0.66
N HIS A 50 12.68 -1.15 0.72
CA HIS A 50 12.97 -2.39 0.01
C HIS A 50 11.92 -2.59 -1.09
N GLN A 51 12.19 -2.10 -2.29
CA GLN A 51 11.24 -2.18 -3.41
C GLN A 51 10.88 -3.62 -3.76
N SER A 52 11.85 -4.53 -3.83
CA SER A 52 11.60 -5.94 -4.15
C SER A 52 10.79 -6.66 -3.08
N SER A 53 11.08 -6.44 -1.80
CA SER A 53 10.29 -7.00 -0.69
C SER A 53 8.88 -6.45 -0.67
N SER A 54 8.74 -5.16 -0.94
CA SER A 54 7.44 -4.50 -1.08
C SER A 54 6.65 -5.10 -2.25
N ALA A 55 7.27 -5.20 -3.43
CA ALA A 55 6.65 -5.75 -4.64
C ALA A 55 6.17 -7.19 -4.44
N SER A 56 6.92 -8.03 -3.72
CA SER A 56 6.53 -9.43 -3.45
C SER A 56 5.26 -9.55 -2.61
N SER A 57 4.89 -8.54 -1.84
CA SER A 57 3.69 -8.54 -0.99
C SER A 57 2.44 -7.97 -1.67
N VAL A 58 2.58 -7.35 -2.84
CA VAL A 58 1.48 -6.63 -3.52
C VAL A 58 0.27 -7.51 -3.75
N ALA A 59 0.43 -8.71 -4.32
CA ALA A 59 -0.69 -9.58 -4.64
C ALA A 59 -1.44 -10.03 -3.39
N ILE A 60 -0.71 -10.40 -2.34
CA ILE A 60 -1.29 -10.87 -1.07
C ILE A 60 -2.05 -9.73 -0.38
N LEU A 61 -1.42 -8.57 -0.21
CA LEU A 61 -2.05 -7.46 0.49
C LEU A 61 -3.22 -6.86 -0.29
N THR A 62 -3.12 -6.78 -1.62
CA THR A 62 -4.25 -6.32 -2.44
C THR A 62 -5.45 -7.24 -2.29
N ALA A 63 -5.26 -8.57 -2.35
CA ALA A 63 -6.33 -9.53 -2.16
C ALA A 63 -6.92 -9.45 -0.73
N LEU A 64 -6.07 -9.36 0.29
CA LEU A 64 -6.53 -9.23 1.67
C LEU A 64 -7.42 -8.00 1.86
N PHE A 65 -6.96 -6.82 1.45
CA PHE A 65 -7.70 -5.57 1.67
C PHE A 65 -8.97 -5.43 0.84
N LEU A 66 -8.99 -5.98 -0.37
CA LEU A 66 -10.13 -5.81 -1.27
C LEU A 66 -11.17 -6.94 -1.21
N GLU A 67 -10.78 -8.14 -0.76
CA GLU A 67 -11.63 -9.31 -0.89
C GLU A 67 -11.85 -10.09 0.41
N VAL A 68 -10.97 -9.94 1.42
CA VAL A 68 -10.97 -10.81 2.59
C VAL A 68 -11.26 -10.06 3.88
N LEU A 69 -10.55 -8.96 4.14
CA LEU A 69 -10.66 -8.22 5.39
C LEU A 69 -12.03 -7.54 5.54
N LYS A 70 -12.60 -7.68 6.72
CA LYS A 70 -13.81 -7.01 7.16
C LYS A 70 -13.45 -5.82 8.05
N SER A 71 -14.43 -4.98 8.35
CA SER A 71 -14.23 -3.78 9.18
C SER A 71 -13.71 -4.05 10.59
N GLU A 72 -14.02 -5.22 11.12
CA GLU A 72 -13.57 -5.67 12.44
C GLU A 72 -12.20 -6.33 12.45
N ASP A 73 -11.68 -6.71 11.29
CA ASP A 73 -10.38 -7.39 11.18
C ASP A 73 -9.23 -6.42 11.43
N ARG A 74 -8.14 -6.96 11.93
CA ARG A 74 -6.90 -6.24 12.20
C ARG A 74 -5.74 -6.90 11.47
N ILE A 75 -4.83 -6.08 10.98
CA ILE A 75 -3.67 -6.54 10.23
C ILE A 75 -2.41 -5.81 10.69
N ALA A 76 -1.38 -6.59 11.02
CA ALA A 76 -0.05 -6.06 11.30
C ALA A 76 0.83 -6.18 10.05
N ILE A 77 1.25 -5.04 9.51
CA ILE A 77 2.05 -4.99 8.29
C ILE A 77 3.54 -4.95 8.63
N LYS A 78 4.30 -5.87 8.03
CA LYS A 78 5.76 -5.83 8.12
C LYS A 78 6.32 -4.54 7.51
N PRO A 79 7.38 -3.94 8.09
CA PRO A 79 7.94 -2.67 7.63
C PRO A 79 8.32 -2.65 6.15
N HIS A 80 8.84 -3.76 5.64
CA HIS A 80 9.22 -3.90 4.23
C HIS A 80 8.03 -3.84 3.27
N ALA A 81 6.82 -4.12 3.75
CA ALA A 81 5.58 -4.03 2.99
C ALA A 81 4.81 -2.72 3.26
N SER A 82 5.31 -1.84 4.10
CA SER A 82 4.61 -0.58 4.42
C SER A 82 4.32 0.30 3.20
N PRO A 83 5.19 0.40 2.16
CA PRO A 83 4.84 1.15 0.96
C PRO A 83 3.60 0.62 0.26
N VAL A 84 3.42 -0.71 0.23
CA VAL A 84 2.21 -1.35 -0.32
C VAL A 84 0.99 -1.02 0.52
N PHE A 85 1.11 -1.09 1.84
CA PHE A 85 0.04 -0.69 2.76
C PHE A 85 -0.40 0.75 2.51
N HIS A 86 0.54 1.71 2.45
CA HIS A 86 0.23 3.12 2.21
C HIS A 86 -0.38 3.34 0.82
N ALA A 87 0.08 2.63 -0.20
CA ALA A 87 -0.51 2.66 -1.54
C ALA A 87 -1.98 2.20 -1.52
N ILE A 88 -2.29 1.12 -0.81
CA ILE A 88 -3.66 0.63 -0.65
C ILE A 88 -4.52 1.64 0.12
N GLN A 89 -4.02 2.22 1.21
CA GLN A 89 -4.73 3.26 1.97
C GLN A 89 -5.06 4.48 1.10
N TYR A 90 -4.15 4.86 0.21
CA TYR A 90 -4.41 5.92 -0.78
C TYR A 90 -5.53 5.55 -1.75
N LEU A 91 -5.49 4.36 -2.34
CA LEU A 91 -6.53 3.90 -3.27
C LEU A 91 -7.89 3.74 -2.60
N LEU A 92 -7.92 3.44 -1.30
CA LEU A 92 -9.14 3.42 -0.48
C LEU A 92 -9.61 4.82 -0.04
N GLY A 93 -8.92 5.89 -0.45
CA GLY A 93 -9.27 7.26 -0.11
C GLY A 93 -8.96 7.68 1.33
N ARG A 94 -8.14 6.92 2.06
CA ARG A 94 -7.75 7.18 3.46
C ARG A 94 -6.50 8.05 3.58
N HIS A 95 -5.67 8.10 2.54
CA HIS A 95 -4.52 8.99 2.39
C HIS A 95 -4.69 9.86 1.15
N ASP A 96 -4.17 11.07 1.18
CA ASP A 96 -3.97 11.89 0.01
C ASP A 96 -2.57 11.66 -0.61
N ARG A 97 -2.37 12.22 -1.80
CA ARG A 97 -1.08 12.10 -2.51
C ARG A 97 0.07 12.71 -1.70
N GLN A 98 -0.17 13.88 -1.11
CA GLN A 98 0.86 14.59 -0.35
C GLN A 98 1.38 13.74 0.81
N ARG A 99 0.49 12.99 1.47
CA ARG A 99 0.86 12.09 2.55
C ARG A 99 1.76 10.95 2.07
N LEU A 100 1.54 10.41 0.88
CA LEU A 100 2.43 9.37 0.31
C LEU A 100 3.86 9.86 0.09
N GLU A 101 4.02 11.13 -0.22
CA GLU A 101 5.34 11.75 -0.47
C GLU A 101 6.14 11.95 0.83
N THR A 102 5.55 11.68 2.00
CA THR A 102 6.15 11.86 3.32
C THR A 102 6.70 10.58 3.94
N LEU A 103 6.96 9.53 3.16
CA LEU A 103 7.50 8.27 3.69
C LEU A 103 8.74 8.53 4.55
N ARG A 104 8.69 8.09 5.82
CA ARG A 104 9.76 8.26 6.83
C ARG A 104 10.19 9.71 7.08
N ALA A 105 9.39 10.68 6.70
CA ALA A 105 9.57 12.06 7.15
C ALA A 105 9.03 12.23 8.58
N LEU A 106 9.54 13.20 9.28
CA LEU A 106 9.01 13.56 10.60
C LEU A 106 7.52 13.98 10.46
N GLY A 107 6.64 13.31 11.19
CA GLY A 107 5.19 13.51 11.07
C GLY A 107 4.54 12.93 9.82
N GLY A 108 5.32 12.27 8.95
CA GLY A 108 4.84 11.60 7.75
C GLY A 108 4.47 10.13 7.96
N VAL A 109 4.17 9.42 6.86
CA VAL A 109 3.87 7.99 6.92
C VAL A 109 5.09 7.18 7.29
N GLN A 110 4.90 6.19 8.16
CA GLN A 110 5.98 5.43 8.76
C GLN A 110 6.09 4.01 8.17
N SER A 111 7.27 3.41 8.33
CA SER A 111 7.49 2.00 8.00
C SER A 111 6.80 1.05 8.98
N TYR A 112 6.47 1.53 10.17
CA TYR A 112 5.76 0.79 11.20
C TYR A 112 4.41 1.47 11.47
N PRO A 113 3.41 1.29 10.61
CA PRO A 113 2.10 1.89 10.81
C PRO A 113 1.50 1.48 12.15
N SER A 114 1.12 2.42 12.97
CA SER A 114 0.68 2.18 14.34
C SER A 114 -0.62 2.94 14.61
N ARG A 115 -1.63 2.25 15.12
CA ARG A 115 -2.90 2.87 15.54
C ARG A 115 -2.76 3.89 16.66
N THR A 116 -1.72 3.76 17.48
CA THR A 116 -1.54 4.63 18.66
C THR A 116 -0.68 5.84 18.38
N LYS A 117 0.11 5.81 17.31
CA LYS A 117 1.09 6.87 16.97
C LYS A 117 0.76 7.58 15.66
N ASP A 118 0.03 6.90 14.79
CA ASP A 118 -0.33 7.41 13.47
C ASP A 118 -1.85 7.44 13.34
N THR A 119 -2.33 8.22 12.38
CA THR A 119 -3.74 8.23 11.98
C THR A 119 -4.09 7.07 11.03
N ASP A 120 -3.15 6.15 10.83
CA ASP A 120 -3.28 5.04 9.91
C ASP A 120 -4.03 3.87 10.55
N ASP A 121 -4.76 3.11 9.73
CA ASP A 121 -5.51 1.93 10.17
C ASP A 121 -4.62 0.68 10.39
N GLY A 122 -3.32 0.83 10.33
CA GLY A 122 -2.37 -0.25 10.55
C GLY A 122 -2.24 -0.63 12.02
N ASP A 123 -2.25 -1.92 12.31
CA ASP A 123 -2.13 -2.48 13.65
C ASP A 123 -0.71 -2.97 13.94
N PHE A 124 0.30 -2.21 13.57
CA PHE A 124 1.65 -2.58 13.95
C PHE A 124 1.96 -2.01 15.33
N SER A 125 2.11 -2.88 16.30
CA SER A 125 2.75 -2.56 17.59
C SER A 125 3.99 -3.44 17.75
N THR A 126 5.12 -2.83 17.93
CA THR A 126 6.30 -3.49 18.48
C THR A 126 6.34 -3.25 19.96
#